data_d608a0f8592b54823d815a3cbfcbd957
#
_entry.id   d608a0f8592b54823d815a3cbfcbd957
#
_cell.length_a   1.000
_cell.length_b   1.000
_cell.length_c   1.000
_cell.angle_alpha   90.00
_cell.angle_beta   90.00
_cell.angle_gamma   90.00
#
_symmetry.space_group_name_H-M   'P 1'
#
loop_
_entity.id
_entity.type
_entity.pdbx_description
1 polymer ?
#
loop_
_entity_poly.entity_id
_entity_poly.type
_entity_poly.pdbx_seq_one_letter_code
_entity_poly.pdbx_strand_id
1 'polypeptide(L)'
;FNVEAYEDEPDVSTTLVEGQVCFHFSDKDYLAKKVVMKPGQRLVYSSTNGDVQLYATSCLSETAWKDGKIIFNNTPLDVALRMLEKRFNVTFKLKNARLKTNAFTGTFTEQRLERILEYFKISSKIQWRYLESPDIRDERSIIEVY
;
A
#
# COMPACT_ATOMS: atom_id res chain seq x y z
N PHE A 1 3.42 10.62 12.46
CA PHE A 1 3.82 9.30 11.96
C PHE A 1 2.66 8.60 11.28
N ASN A 2 2.96 7.63 10.44
CA ASN A 2 1.99 6.78 9.75
C ASN A 2 2.15 5.33 10.21
N VAL A 3 1.02 4.63 10.45
CA VAL A 3 0.99 3.20 10.74
C VAL A 3 0.10 2.50 9.73
N GLU A 4 0.61 1.45 9.14
CA GLU A 4 -0.13 0.56 8.23
C GLU A 4 -0.19 -0.84 8.84
N ALA A 5 -1.39 -1.25 9.22
CA ALA A 5 -1.68 -2.58 9.75
C ALA A 5 -3.03 -3.03 9.19
N TYR A 6 -3.02 -4.07 8.37
CA TYR A 6 -4.21 -4.59 7.72
C TYR A 6 -4.40 -6.07 8.07
N GLU A 7 -5.64 -6.49 8.21
CA GLU A 7 -5.99 -7.87 8.60
C GLU A 7 -5.51 -8.92 7.59
N ASP A 8 -5.46 -8.55 6.32
CA ASP A 8 -5.03 -9.40 5.21
C ASP A 8 -3.51 -9.39 4.95
N GLU A 9 -2.77 -8.59 5.72
CA GLU A 9 -1.31 -8.49 5.60
C GLU A 9 -0.62 -8.93 6.90
N PRO A 10 0.40 -9.79 6.83
CA PRO A 10 1.12 -10.24 8.02
C PRO A 10 2.07 -9.17 8.59
N ASP A 11 2.34 -8.13 7.82
CA ASP A 11 3.32 -7.12 8.16
C ASP A 11 2.63 -5.84 8.67
N VAL A 12 3.23 -5.26 9.70
CA VAL A 12 2.89 -3.93 10.20
C VAL A 12 4.03 -2.99 9.88
N SER A 13 3.73 -1.85 9.27
CA SER A 13 4.74 -0.85 8.99
C SER A 13 4.45 0.49 9.67
N THR A 14 5.49 1.15 10.08
CA THR A 14 5.43 2.48 10.71
C THR A 14 6.47 3.39 10.09
N THR A 15 6.05 4.58 9.65
CA THR A 15 6.93 5.60 9.10
C THR A 15 6.89 6.84 9.99
N LEU A 16 8.04 7.32 10.40
CA LEU A 16 8.17 8.49 11.26
C LEU A 16 8.60 9.72 10.44
N VAL A 17 7.78 10.77 10.48
CA VAL A 17 8.04 12.05 9.81
C VAL A 17 8.73 13.03 10.75
N GLU A 18 8.21 13.16 11.97
CA GLU A 18 8.71 14.07 13.00
C GLU A 18 8.54 13.50 14.39
N GLY A 19 9.32 13.99 15.35
CA GLY A 19 9.28 13.53 16.73
C GLY A 19 10.10 12.27 16.98
N GLN A 20 9.71 11.49 17.98
CA GLN A 20 10.32 10.24 18.36
C GLN A 20 9.24 9.19 18.66
N VAL A 21 9.41 8.00 18.14
CA VAL A 21 8.51 6.86 18.39
C VAL A 21 9.32 5.68 18.88
N CYS A 22 8.83 5.03 19.93
CA CYS A 22 9.37 3.77 20.41
C CYS A 22 8.41 2.64 20.02
N PHE A 23 8.86 1.75 19.16
CA PHE A 23 8.10 0.59 18.71
C PHE A 23 8.42 -0.61 19.60
N HIS A 24 7.41 -1.16 20.26
CA HIS A 24 7.52 -2.35 21.10
C HIS A 24 6.97 -3.55 20.36
N PHE A 25 7.70 -4.64 20.38
CA PHE A 25 7.31 -5.89 19.71
C PHE A 25 7.83 -7.12 20.46
N SER A 26 7.30 -8.28 20.11
CA SER A 26 7.84 -9.56 20.57
C SER A 26 8.56 -10.24 19.39
N ASP A 27 9.76 -10.74 19.66
CA ASP A 27 10.49 -11.53 18.66
C ASP A 27 9.95 -12.97 18.55
N LYS A 28 10.57 -13.78 17.71
CA LYS A 28 10.20 -15.18 17.50
C LYS A 28 10.26 -16.06 18.76
N ASP A 29 11.04 -15.65 19.77
CA ASP A 29 11.17 -16.34 21.05
C ASP A 29 10.25 -15.73 22.11
N TYR A 30 9.29 -14.90 21.71
CA TYR A 30 8.34 -14.14 22.54
C TYR A 30 9.02 -13.21 23.57
N LEU A 31 10.24 -12.80 23.30
CA LEU A 31 10.95 -11.82 24.12
C LEU A 31 10.53 -10.39 23.71
N ALA A 32 10.18 -9.60 24.70
CA ALA A 32 9.83 -8.19 24.50
C ALA A 32 11.06 -7.38 24.06
N LYS A 33 10.95 -6.70 22.93
CA LYS A 33 11.98 -5.83 22.37
C LYS A 33 11.40 -4.46 22.02
N LYS A 34 12.29 -3.49 21.88
CA LYS A 34 11.91 -2.14 21.46
C LYS A 34 12.90 -1.57 20.45
N VAL A 35 12.39 -0.75 19.54
CA VAL A 35 13.19 0.04 18.60
C VAL A 35 12.75 1.50 18.71
N VAL A 36 13.71 2.40 18.89
CA VAL A 36 13.48 3.84 18.86
C VAL A 36 13.69 4.33 17.44
N MET A 37 12.65 4.93 16.87
CA MET A 37 12.66 5.46 15.52
C MET A 37 13.01 6.95 15.54
N LYS A 38 13.75 7.36 14.50
CA LYS A 38 14.06 8.77 14.20
C LYS A 38 13.29 9.24 12.98
N PRO A 39 13.07 10.56 12.80
CA PRO A 39 12.45 11.08 11.60
C PRO A 39 13.16 10.61 10.32
N GLY A 40 12.36 10.26 9.28
CA GLY A 40 12.85 9.72 8.03
C GLY A 40 13.11 8.21 8.06
N GLN A 41 12.69 7.50 9.10
CA GLN A 41 12.79 6.05 9.18
C GLN A 41 11.44 5.37 8.99
N ARG A 42 11.49 4.22 8.35
CA ARG A 42 10.38 3.26 8.24
C ARG A 42 10.78 1.94 8.90
N LEU A 43 9.90 1.42 9.75
CA LEU A 43 10.04 0.12 10.39
C LEU A 43 8.98 -0.81 9.82
N VAL A 44 9.39 -2.02 9.49
CA VAL A 44 8.47 -3.09 9.08
C VAL A 44 8.63 -4.26 10.04
N TYR A 45 7.55 -4.63 10.69
CA TYR A 45 7.47 -5.79 11.58
C TYR A 45 6.65 -6.89 10.92
N SER A 46 7.24 -8.08 10.81
CA SER A 46 6.55 -9.27 10.32
C SER A 46 5.96 -10.07 11.47
N SER A 47 4.65 -10.18 11.52
CA SER A 47 3.96 -10.98 12.53
C SER A 47 4.16 -12.49 12.34
N THR A 48 4.58 -12.92 11.16
CA THR A 48 4.81 -14.33 10.83
C THR A 48 6.04 -14.90 11.51
N ASN A 49 7.15 -14.15 11.53
CA ASN A 49 8.45 -14.59 12.05
C ASN A 49 9.03 -13.71 13.16
N GLY A 50 8.36 -12.61 13.50
CA GLY A 50 8.83 -11.66 14.51
C GLY A 50 10.01 -10.79 14.08
N ASP A 51 10.37 -10.79 12.79
CA ASP A 51 11.48 -9.98 12.29
C ASP A 51 11.11 -8.51 12.16
N VAL A 52 12.08 -7.66 12.42
CA VAL A 52 11.98 -6.20 12.28
C VAL A 52 13.04 -5.70 11.31
N GLN A 53 12.62 -4.88 10.36
CA GLN A 53 13.50 -4.17 9.45
C GLN A 53 13.31 -2.66 9.63
N LEU A 54 14.42 -1.95 9.76
CA LEU A 54 14.44 -0.49 9.90
C LEU A 54 15.28 0.10 8.77
N TYR A 55 14.70 1.01 7.99
CA TYR A 55 15.39 1.63 6.88
C TYR A 55 14.98 3.09 6.68
N ALA A 56 15.82 3.84 5.96
CA ALA A 56 15.55 5.23 5.64
C ALA A 56 14.53 5.33 4.50
N THR A 57 13.64 6.33 4.59
CA THR A 57 12.64 6.63 3.58
C THR A 57 12.49 8.13 3.40
N SER A 58 11.99 8.55 2.24
CA SER A 58 11.62 9.94 1.99
C SER A 58 10.35 10.38 2.73
N CYS A 59 9.58 9.42 3.24
CA CYS A 59 8.26 9.61 3.86
C CYS A 59 7.17 10.19 2.95
N LEU A 60 7.47 10.51 1.70
CA LEU A 60 6.53 11.23 0.82
C LEU A 60 5.33 10.39 0.42
N SER A 61 5.58 9.19 -0.10
CA SER A 61 4.49 8.29 -0.52
C SER A 61 3.73 7.69 0.65
N GLU A 62 4.45 7.33 1.72
CA GLU A 62 3.89 6.69 2.91
C GLU A 62 2.96 7.60 3.72
N THR A 63 3.15 8.92 3.63
CA THR A 63 2.38 9.89 4.41
C THR A 63 1.45 10.77 3.57
N ALA A 64 1.55 10.70 2.26
CA ALA A 64 0.75 11.53 1.34
C ALA A 64 -0.77 11.34 1.49
N TRP A 65 -1.20 10.18 1.95
CA TRP A 65 -2.62 9.89 2.18
C TRP A 65 -3.30 10.84 3.18
N LYS A 66 -2.55 11.41 4.14
CA LYS A 66 -3.07 12.41 5.08
C LYS A 66 -3.55 13.68 4.37
N ASP A 67 -2.90 14.02 3.25
CA ASP A 67 -3.22 15.18 2.43
C ASP A 67 -4.17 14.82 1.26
N GLY A 68 -4.74 13.62 1.25
CA GLY A 68 -5.59 13.13 0.17
C GLY A 68 -4.85 12.84 -1.14
N LYS A 69 -3.52 12.75 -1.09
CA LYS A 69 -2.66 12.50 -2.27
C LYS A 69 -2.32 11.02 -2.40
N ILE A 70 -2.21 10.57 -3.65
CA ILE A 70 -1.63 9.27 -3.99
C ILE A 70 -0.43 9.56 -4.87
N ILE A 71 0.74 9.13 -4.42
CA ILE A 71 2.01 9.34 -5.11
C ILE A 71 2.56 8.01 -5.59
N PHE A 72 2.72 7.89 -6.91
CA PHE A 72 3.45 6.80 -7.54
C PHE A 72 4.81 7.33 -7.98
N ASN A 73 5.87 6.63 -7.64
CA ASN A 73 7.24 6.93 -8.07
C ASN A 73 7.89 5.64 -8.56
N ASN A 74 7.87 5.43 -9.87
CA ASN A 74 8.30 4.18 -10.50
C ASN A 74 7.69 2.95 -9.80
N THR A 75 6.41 3.07 -9.44
CA THR A 75 5.68 2.09 -8.64
C THR A 75 5.20 0.96 -9.54
N PRO A 76 5.57 -0.29 -9.28
CA PRO A 76 5.06 -1.45 -10.03
C PRO A 76 3.54 -1.55 -9.96
N LEU A 77 2.91 -2.10 -10.99
CA LEU A 77 1.45 -2.16 -11.09
C LEU A 77 0.81 -2.87 -9.90
N ASP A 78 1.34 -4.00 -9.46
CA ASP A 78 0.80 -4.76 -8.32
C ASP A 78 0.83 -3.94 -7.02
N VAL A 79 1.89 -3.18 -6.78
CA VAL A 79 2.01 -2.28 -5.64
C VAL A 79 1.04 -1.10 -5.79
N ALA A 80 0.95 -0.52 -6.98
CA ALA A 80 0.02 0.58 -7.26
C ALA A 80 -1.45 0.17 -7.03
N LEU A 81 -1.85 -1.00 -7.52
CA LEU A 81 -3.20 -1.54 -7.30
C LEU A 81 -3.48 -1.76 -5.81
N ARG A 82 -2.52 -2.27 -5.05
CA ARG A 82 -2.65 -2.44 -3.60
C ARG A 82 -2.84 -1.11 -2.87
N MET A 83 -2.14 -0.06 -3.26
CA MET A 83 -2.34 1.29 -2.73
C MET A 83 -3.76 1.80 -3.01
N LEU A 84 -4.29 1.54 -4.21
CA LEU A 84 -5.65 1.91 -4.60
C LEU A 84 -6.71 1.10 -3.85
N GLU A 85 -6.48 -0.20 -3.61
CA GLU A 85 -7.37 -1.05 -2.80
C GLU A 85 -7.58 -0.47 -1.41
N LYS A 86 -6.50 -0.05 -0.77
CA LYS A 86 -6.54 0.56 0.56
C LYS A 86 -7.24 1.91 0.57
N ARG A 87 -7.02 2.72 -0.45
CA ARG A 87 -7.58 4.07 -0.54
C ARG A 87 -9.05 4.09 -0.87
N PHE A 88 -9.51 3.21 -1.76
CA PHE A 88 -10.86 3.21 -2.31
C PHE A 88 -11.74 2.05 -1.83
N ASN A 89 -11.22 1.21 -0.96
CA ASN A 89 -11.92 0.04 -0.44
C ASN A 89 -12.49 -0.87 -1.55
N VAL A 90 -11.64 -1.20 -2.50
CA VAL A 90 -11.93 -2.10 -3.63
C VAL A 90 -10.98 -3.27 -3.62
N THR A 91 -11.30 -4.30 -4.41
CA THR A 91 -10.41 -5.46 -4.63
C THR A 91 -10.06 -5.55 -6.10
N PHE A 92 -8.78 -5.68 -6.42
CA PHE A 92 -8.32 -5.89 -7.78
C PHE A 92 -7.99 -7.35 -8.05
N LYS A 93 -8.39 -7.82 -9.23
CA LYS A 93 -7.97 -9.10 -9.78
C LYS A 93 -7.10 -8.87 -11.00
N LEU A 94 -5.82 -9.22 -10.89
CA LEU A 94 -4.87 -9.10 -12.00
C LEU A 94 -4.85 -10.40 -12.79
N LYS A 95 -5.38 -10.37 -14.00
CA LYS A 95 -5.50 -11.54 -14.87
C LYS A 95 -4.18 -11.98 -15.51
N ASN A 96 -3.32 -11.00 -15.81
CA ASN A 96 -2.07 -11.25 -16.52
C ASN A 96 -0.88 -10.81 -15.68
N ALA A 97 -0.11 -11.76 -15.17
CA ALA A 97 1.05 -11.50 -14.34
C ALA A 97 2.15 -10.68 -15.04
N ARG A 98 2.21 -10.70 -16.37
CA ARG A 98 3.16 -9.89 -17.15
C ARG A 98 2.94 -8.39 -16.99
N LEU A 99 1.72 -7.97 -16.65
CA LEU A 99 1.41 -6.56 -16.38
C LEU A 99 2.12 -5.99 -15.14
N LYS A 100 2.58 -6.85 -14.24
CA LYS A 100 3.35 -6.44 -13.05
C LYS A 100 4.68 -5.74 -13.39
N THR A 101 5.19 -5.92 -14.59
CA THR A 101 6.41 -5.25 -15.06
C THR A 101 6.19 -3.77 -15.36
N ASN A 102 4.94 -3.35 -15.56
CA ASN A 102 4.62 -1.95 -15.75
C ASN A 102 4.81 -1.18 -14.44
N ALA A 103 5.37 0.00 -14.55
CA ALA A 103 5.56 0.90 -13.43
C ALA A 103 5.00 2.29 -13.76
N PHE A 104 4.52 2.97 -12.73
CA PHE A 104 3.83 4.26 -12.86
C PHE A 104 4.50 5.33 -12.03
N THR A 105 4.52 6.54 -12.57
CA THR A 105 4.97 7.72 -11.86
C THR A 105 3.92 8.82 -12.02
N GLY A 106 3.48 9.40 -10.92
CA GLY A 106 2.51 10.46 -10.93
C GLY A 106 1.94 10.76 -9.55
N THR A 107 1.28 11.89 -9.43
CA THR A 107 0.59 12.32 -8.21
C THR A 107 -0.87 12.59 -8.53
N PHE A 108 -1.76 11.96 -7.75
CA PHE A 108 -3.20 12.15 -7.85
C PHE A 108 -3.71 12.80 -6.56
N THR A 109 -4.48 13.86 -6.70
CA THR A 109 -5.09 14.58 -5.58
C THR A 109 -6.59 14.65 -5.80
N GLU A 110 -7.37 14.10 -4.87
CA GLU A 110 -8.84 14.11 -4.90
C GLU A 110 -9.47 13.51 -6.18
N GLN A 111 -8.70 12.70 -6.92
CA GLN A 111 -9.19 12.04 -8.13
C GLN A 111 -10.06 10.84 -7.76
N ARG A 112 -11.08 10.57 -8.59
CA ARG A 112 -11.85 9.32 -8.50
C ARG A 112 -11.02 8.15 -9.01
N LEU A 113 -11.32 6.95 -8.49
CA LEU A 113 -10.62 5.73 -8.86
C LEU A 113 -10.61 5.49 -10.38
N GLU A 114 -11.75 5.67 -11.04
CA GLU A 114 -11.88 5.48 -12.49
C GLU A 114 -10.92 6.38 -13.28
N ARG A 115 -10.69 7.59 -12.79
CA ARG A 115 -9.75 8.53 -13.43
C ARG A 115 -8.32 8.04 -13.37
N ILE A 116 -7.92 7.46 -12.23
CA ILE A 116 -6.60 6.87 -12.05
C ILE A 116 -6.44 5.64 -12.93
N LEU A 117 -7.45 4.80 -13.00
CA LEU A 117 -7.45 3.60 -13.84
C LEU A 117 -7.40 3.94 -15.34
N GLU A 118 -8.08 5.01 -15.76
CA GLU A 118 -7.98 5.51 -17.15
C GLU A 118 -6.56 6.00 -17.46
N TYR A 119 -5.88 6.63 -16.50
CA TYR A 119 -4.47 6.99 -16.64
C TYR A 119 -3.59 5.74 -16.87
N PHE A 120 -3.81 4.68 -16.10
CA PHE A 120 -3.08 3.42 -16.27
C PHE A 120 -3.36 2.80 -17.64
N LYS A 121 -4.61 2.83 -18.10
CA LYS A 121 -5.01 2.36 -19.40
C LYS A 121 -4.29 3.08 -20.55
N ILE A 122 -4.23 4.42 -20.48
CA ILE A 122 -3.58 5.24 -21.51
C ILE A 122 -2.06 5.03 -21.50
N SER A 123 -1.44 4.99 -20.31
CA SER A 123 0.02 4.92 -20.18
C SER A 123 0.61 3.55 -20.46
N SER A 124 -0.12 2.47 -20.18
CA SER A 124 0.40 1.10 -20.23
C SER A 124 -0.47 0.12 -21.03
N LYS A 125 -1.49 0.61 -21.70
CA LYS A 125 -2.43 -0.21 -22.51
C LYS A 125 -3.13 -1.33 -21.74
N ILE A 126 -3.16 -1.25 -20.41
CA ILE A 126 -3.95 -2.16 -19.59
C ILE A 126 -5.44 -1.86 -19.78
N GLN A 127 -6.27 -2.86 -19.56
CA GLN A 127 -7.72 -2.71 -19.55
C GLN A 127 -8.25 -2.99 -18.14
N TRP A 128 -9.40 -2.46 -17.82
CA TRP A 128 -10.06 -2.72 -16.56
C TRP A 128 -11.57 -2.74 -16.70
N ARG A 129 -12.23 -3.47 -15.83
CA ARG A 129 -13.69 -3.51 -15.74
C ARG A 129 -14.15 -3.87 -14.34
N TYR A 130 -15.33 -3.38 -13.97
CA TYR A 130 -15.99 -3.87 -12.77
C TYR A 130 -16.53 -5.28 -13.00
N LEU A 131 -16.36 -6.14 -12.01
CA LEU A 131 -17.01 -7.45 -11.97
C LEU A 131 -18.20 -7.38 -11.02
N GLU A 132 -19.29 -8.05 -11.36
CA GLU A 132 -20.38 -8.25 -10.42
C GLU A 132 -19.91 -9.15 -9.29
N SER A 133 -20.10 -8.73 -8.05
CA SER A 133 -19.79 -9.56 -6.90
C SER A 133 -20.87 -10.65 -6.77
N PRO A 134 -20.51 -11.93 -6.78
CA PRO A 134 -21.46 -13.01 -6.58
C PRO A 134 -21.95 -13.12 -5.12
N ASP A 135 -21.27 -12.44 -4.20
CA ASP A 135 -21.59 -12.46 -2.77
C ASP A 135 -22.14 -11.10 -2.31
N ILE A 136 -23.43 -11.09 -1.97
CA ILE A 136 -24.13 -9.90 -1.46
C ILE A 136 -23.54 -9.41 -0.12
N ARG A 137 -22.71 -10.22 0.54
CA ARG A 137 -22.08 -9.90 1.83
C ARG A 137 -20.78 -9.11 1.69
N ASP A 138 -20.15 -9.11 0.51
CA ASP A 138 -18.95 -8.34 0.25
C ASP A 138 -19.32 -6.98 -0.35
N GLU A 139 -19.28 -5.95 0.47
CA GLU A 139 -19.56 -4.56 0.06
C GLU A 139 -18.44 -3.98 -0.83
N ARG A 140 -17.33 -4.70 -1.03
CA ARG A 140 -16.22 -4.24 -1.85
C ARG A 140 -16.48 -4.52 -3.33
N SER A 141 -16.32 -3.49 -4.14
CA SER A 141 -16.32 -3.65 -5.59
C SER A 141 -15.09 -4.43 -6.05
N ILE A 142 -15.29 -5.35 -6.98
CA ILE A 142 -14.20 -6.12 -7.57
C ILE A 142 -13.91 -5.54 -8.95
N ILE A 143 -12.65 -5.24 -9.22
CA ILE A 143 -12.18 -4.70 -10.49
C ILE A 143 -11.16 -5.66 -11.08
N GLU A 144 -11.43 -6.12 -12.29
CA GLU A 144 -10.50 -6.95 -13.06
C GLU A 144 -9.59 -6.06 -13.89
N VAL A 145 -8.29 -6.32 -13.84
CA VAL A 145 -7.25 -5.67 -14.65
C VAL A 145 -6.62 -6.71 -15.56
N TYR A 146 -6.60 -6.43 -16.85
CA TYR A 146 -6.13 -7.36 -17.88
C TYR A 146 -5.46 -6.70 -19.06
#